data_149114446a26dc44de0ce09955f5b0af
#
_entry.id   149114446a26dc44de0ce09955f5b0af
#
_cell.length_a   1.000
_cell.length_b   1.000
_cell.length_c   1.000
_cell.angle_alpha   90.00
_cell.angle_beta   90.00
_cell.angle_gamma   90.00
#
_symmetry.space_group_name_H-M   'P 1'
#
loop_
_entity.id
_entity.type
_entity.pdbx_description
1 polymer ?
#
loop_
_entity_poly.entity_id
_entity_poly.type
_entity_poly.pdbx_seq_one_letter_code
_entity_poly.pdbx_strand_id
1 'polypeptide(L)'
;VKIIHRVNECDIKREVSINLEPLLLKTMKIADHVVFISEWLKDYFVNKYNLNLNYSSILNGSNQNYFFPSINKKLQGKTKIVTHHWSNNYLKGFHIYNELDKLLEERDDIEFTFIGNYNRNYIPKNIKLLPPTSGKELGNLIKENDIYLTATQNEPCGMHHIEGLSCGLPILYCEGGGAIKEVCDNVGEEFNNIETLLNKLEKIRINYDEYLNNIDYKYLSCDRCSEQFMEIINGLI
;
A
#
# COMPACT_ATOMS: atom_id res chain seq x y z
N VAL A 1 -33.69 -6.97 -6.70
CA VAL A 1 -32.39 -6.27 -6.80
C VAL A 1 -31.37 -7.11 -6.05
N LYS A 2 -30.22 -7.40 -6.68
CA LYS A 2 -29.09 -8.06 -6.04
C LYS A 2 -28.16 -7.02 -5.40
N ILE A 3 -27.61 -7.33 -4.25
CA ILE A 3 -26.76 -6.44 -3.47
C ILE A 3 -25.37 -7.06 -3.31
N ILE A 4 -24.35 -6.37 -3.81
CA ILE A 4 -22.94 -6.68 -3.53
C ILE A 4 -22.43 -5.63 -2.54
N HIS A 5 -21.90 -6.07 -1.41
CA HIS A 5 -21.29 -5.18 -0.42
C HIS A 5 -19.76 -5.29 -0.47
N ARG A 6 -19.10 -4.23 -0.92
CA ARG A 6 -17.65 -4.13 -0.89
C ARG A 6 -17.17 -3.56 0.45
N VAL A 7 -16.40 -4.36 1.21
CA VAL A 7 -15.84 -4.00 2.51
C VAL A 7 -14.40 -3.54 2.34
N ASN A 8 -14.11 -2.31 2.74
CA ASN A 8 -12.82 -1.65 2.54
C ASN A 8 -12.28 -0.95 3.80
N GLU A 9 -12.92 -1.14 4.94
CA GLU A 9 -12.57 -0.50 6.21
C GLU A 9 -12.66 -1.50 7.38
N CYS A 10 -11.89 -1.19 8.45
CA CYS A 10 -12.01 -1.80 9.78
C CYS A 10 -11.57 -0.79 10.84
N ASP A 11 -11.98 -1.01 12.08
CA ASP A 11 -11.72 -0.04 13.14
C ASP A 11 -10.23 0.03 13.54
N ILE A 12 -9.49 -1.07 13.47
CA ILE A 12 -8.06 -1.10 13.86
C ILE A 12 -7.11 -0.34 12.93
N LYS A 13 -7.57 0.05 11.73
CA LYS A 13 -6.82 0.88 10.79
C LYS A 13 -6.53 2.29 11.31
N ARG A 14 -7.18 2.71 12.38
CA ARG A 14 -7.16 4.08 12.91
C ARG A 14 -6.67 4.12 14.34
N GLU A 15 -5.98 5.18 14.73
CA GLU A 15 -5.57 5.43 16.11
C GLU A 15 -6.76 5.52 17.07
N VAL A 16 -7.89 6.03 16.57
CA VAL A 16 -9.13 6.14 17.33
C VAL A 16 -10.20 5.33 16.61
N SER A 17 -10.78 4.36 17.31
CA SER A 17 -11.90 3.59 16.76
C SER A 17 -13.08 4.51 16.47
N ILE A 18 -13.61 4.41 15.26
CA ILE A 18 -14.83 5.11 14.84
C ILE A 18 -16.08 4.25 15.03
N ASN A 19 -15.90 3.01 15.53
CA ASN A 19 -16.97 2.03 15.75
C ASN A 19 -17.79 1.77 14.48
N LEU A 20 -17.12 1.61 13.36
CA LEU A 20 -17.74 1.40 12.04
C LEU A 20 -18.18 -0.07 11.84
N GLU A 21 -17.48 -1.01 12.45
CA GLU A 21 -17.67 -2.44 12.23
C GLU A 21 -19.11 -2.93 12.52
N PRO A 22 -19.83 -2.45 13.56
CA PRO A 22 -21.23 -2.82 13.75
C PRO A 22 -22.15 -2.46 12.58
N LEU A 23 -21.87 -1.33 11.90
CA LEU A 23 -22.61 -0.93 10.69
C LEU A 23 -22.24 -1.82 9.51
N LEU A 24 -20.95 -2.10 9.29
CA LEU A 24 -20.48 -3.01 8.25
C LEU A 24 -21.09 -4.42 8.41
N LEU A 25 -21.16 -4.94 9.64
CA LEU A 25 -21.78 -6.25 9.92
C LEU A 25 -23.28 -6.27 9.59
N LYS A 26 -24.00 -5.18 9.83
CA LYS A 26 -25.42 -5.09 9.46
C LYS A 26 -25.60 -5.13 7.94
N THR A 27 -24.78 -4.39 7.21
CA THR A 27 -24.85 -4.34 5.74
C THR A 27 -24.35 -5.63 5.09
N MET A 28 -23.35 -6.31 5.64
CA MET A 28 -22.92 -7.64 5.19
C MET A 28 -24.06 -8.68 5.25
N LYS A 29 -24.91 -8.65 6.30
CA LYS A 29 -25.98 -9.60 6.51
C LYS A 29 -27.14 -9.49 5.49
N ILE A 30 -27.31 -8.34 4.86
CA ILE A 30 -28.35 -8.10 3.85
C ILE A 30 -27.83 -8.20 2.41
N ALA A 31 -26.53 -8.34 2.23
CA ALA A 31 -25.91 -8.50 0.92
C ALA A 31 -26.09 -9.93 0.40
N ASP A 32 -26.34 -10.07 -0.91
CA ASP A 32 -26.32 -11.37 -1.60
C ASP A 32 -24.89 -11.91 -1.72
N HIS A 33 -23.89 -10.99 -1.79
CA HIS A 33 -22.47 -11.32 -1.82
C HIS A 33 -21.64 -10.22 -1.15
N VAL A 34 -20.64 -10.61 -0.35
CA VAL A 34 -19.71 -9.69 0.30
C VAL A 34 -18.35 -9.79 -0.39
N VAL A 35 -17.77 -8.65 -0.78
CA VAL A 35 -16.42 -8.59 -1.36
C VAL A 35 -15.51 -7.85 -0.38
N PHE A 36 -14.54 -8.55 0.19
CA PHE A 36 -13.46 -7.94 0.95
C PHE A 36 -12.34 -7.49 0.00
N ILE A 37 -11.68 -6.38 0.31
CA ILE A 37 -10.61 -5.84 -0.54
C ILE A 37 -9.26 -6.53 -0.34
N SER A 38 -9.18 -7.55 0.52
CA SER A 38 -8.00 -8.40 0.75
C SER A 38 -8.38 -9.66 1.52
N GLU A 39 -7.54 -10.69 1.46
CA GLU A 39 -7.65 -11.88 2.30
C GLU A 39 -7.45 -11.52 3.79
N TRP A 40 -6.48 -10.63 4.09
CA TRP A 40 -6.26 -10.13 5.45
C TRP A 40 -7.51 -9.51 6.06
N LEU A 41 -8.22 -8.67 5.31
CA LEU A 41 -9.46 -8.03 5.80
C LEU A 41 -10.59 -9.04 5.97
N LYS A 42 -10.69 -10.00 5.03
CA LYS A 42 -11.64 -11.12 5.13
C LYS A 42 -11.36 -11.92 6.41
N ASP A 43 -10.13 -12.34 6.63
CA ASP A 43 -9.74 -13.15 7.79
C ASP A 43 -9.97 -12.38 9.09
N TYR A 44 -9.68 -11.08 9.10
CA TYR A 44 -9.98 -10.21 10.24
C TYR A 44 -11.45 -10.26 10.63
N PHE A 45 -12.38 -10.08 9.67
CA PHE A 45 -13.81 -10.09 9.97
C PHE A 45 -14.36 -11.49 10.24
N VAL A 46 -13.98 -12.48 9.43
CA VAL A 46 -14.44 -13.87 9.57
C VAL A 46 -14.05 -14.44 10.91
N ASN A 47 -12.78 -14.28 11.32
CA ASN A 47 -12.28 -14.82 12.59
C ASN A 47 -12.85 -14.05 13.80
N LYS A 48 -12.91 -12.72 13.72
CA LYS A 48 -13.40 -11.88 14.83
C LYS A 48 -14.89 -12.06 15.11
N TYR A 49 -15.70 -12.25 14.06
CA TYR A 49 -17.17 -12.28 14.16
C TYR A 49 -17.79 -13.61 13.81
N ASN A 50 -16.99 -14.63 13.50
CA ASN A 50 -17.45 -15.97 13.09
C ASN A 50 -18.48 -15.90 11.98
N LEU A 51 -18.16 -15.19 10.89
CA LEU A 51 -19.08 -14.89 9.80
C LEU A 51 -19.33 -16.14 8.93
N ASN A 52 -20.61 -16.43 8.67
CA ASN A 52 -21.04 -17.42 7.71
C ASN A 52 -21.85 -16.71 6.61
N LEU A 53 -21.16 -16.22 5.58
CA LEU A 53 -21.70 -15.41 4.50
C LEU A 53 -21.16 -15.90 3.16
N ASN A 54 -21.86 -15.56 2.06
CA ASN A 54 -21.30 -15.71 0.73
C ASN A 54 -20.32 -14.55 0.47
N TYR A 55 -19.03 -14.86 0.36
CA TYR A 55 -18.01 -13.84 0.20
C TYR A 55 -16.86 -14.26 -0.73
N SER A 56 -16.13 -13.26 -1.19
CA SER A 56 -14.86 -13.39 -1.90
C SER A 56 -13.93 -12.24 -1.54
N SER A 57 -12.65 -12.34 -1.94
CA SER A 57 -11.67 -11.27 -1.80
C SER A 57 -11.23 -10.80 -3.18
N ILE A 58 -11.25 -9.48 -3.38
CA ILE A 58 -10.75 -8.82 -4.60
C ILE A 58 -9.82 -7.69 -4.19
N LEU A 59 -8.52 -7.89 -4.37
CA LEU A 59 -7.51 -6.85 -4.14
C LEU A 59 -7.76 -5.65 -5.04
N ASN A 60 -7.49 -4.46 -4.52
CA ASN A 60 -7.52 -3.25 -5.32
C ASN A 60 -6.53 -3.32 -6.50
N GLY A 61 -6.76 -2.49 -7.50
CA GLY A 61 -5.86 -2.32 -8.64
C GLY A 61 -5.64 -0.84 -8.97
N SER A 62 -4.46 -0.50 -9.46
CA SER A 62 -4.11 0.85 -9.88
C SER A 62 -4.57 1.16 -11.30
N ASN A 63 -4.73 2.45 -11.60
CA ASN A 63 -4.99 2.92 -12.95
C ASN A 63 -3.68 3.00 -13.76
N GLN A 64 -3.48 2.08 -14.70
CA GLN A 64 -2.28 1.98 -15.52
C GLN A 64 -2.08 3.12 -16.52
N ASN A 65 -3.05 4.00 -16.73
CA ASN A 65 -2.84 5.24 -17.50
C ASN A 65 -2.02 6.28 -16.71
N TYR A 66 -1.94 6.13 -15.39
CA TYR A 66 -1.22 7.03 -14.49
C TYR A 66 -0.01 6.38 -13.85
N PHE A 67 -0.16 5.11 -13.43
CA PHE A 67 0.86 4.34 -12.70
C PHE A 67 1.36 3.19 -13.58
N PHE A 68 2.52 3.38 -14.16
CA PHE A 68 3.19 2.45 -15.06
C PHE A 68 4.71 2.58 -14.93
N PRO A 69 5.50 1.53 -15.19
CA PRO A 69 6.95 1.55 -14.98
C PRO A 69 7.68 2.49 -15.92
N SER A 70 8.80 3.02 -15.48
CA SER A 70 9.76 3.68 -16.35
C SER A 70 10.54 2.65 -17.18
N ILE A 71 10.84 2.99 -18.43
CA ILE A 71 11.62 2.13 -19.33
C ILE A 71 13.09 2.10 -18.85
N ASN A 72 13.67 0.89 -18.75
CA ASN A 72 15.09 0.67 -18.43
C ASN A 72 15.55 1.32 -17.11
N LYS A 73 14.72 1.24 -16.07
CA LYS A 73 15.07 1.75 -14.75
C LYS A 73 16.29 1.02 -14.18
N LYS A 74 17.26 1.79 -13.66
CA LYS A 74 18.47 1.28 -13.00
C LYS A 74 18.84 2.18 -11.85
N LEU A 75 19.38 1.60 -10.77
CA LEU A 75 19.95 2.36 -9.67
C LEU A 75 21.18 3.15 -10.16
N GLN A 76 21.20 4.44 -9.89
CA GLN A 76 22.33 5.33 -10.23
C GLN A 76 22.51 6.38 -9.15
N GLY A 77 23.73 6.49 -8.61
CA GLY A 77 24.06 7.46 -7.58
C GLY A 77 23.36 7.17 -6.25
N LYS A 78 22.73 8.19 -5.67
CA LYS A 78 21.95 8.05 -4.43
C LYS A 78 20.68 7.26 -4.69
N THR A 79 20.32 6.36 -3.76
CA THR A 79 19.05 5.67 -3.82
C THR A 79 17.92 6.60 -3.41
N LYS A 80 16.96 6.79 -4.30
CA LYS A 80 15.79 7.63 -4.09
C LYS A 80 14.63 6.78 -3.59
N ILE A 81 14.20 7.06 -2.37
CA ILE A 81 13.07 6.41 -1.72
C ILE A 81 11.87 7.36 -1.75
N VAL A 82 10.67 6.83 -1.98
CA VAL A 82 9.44 7.61 -1.97
C VAL A 82 8.36 6.91 -1.16
N THR A 83 7.52 7.72 -0.51
CA THR A 83 6.22 7.31 0.02
C THR A 83 5.17 8.37 -0.32
N HIS A 84 3.90 7.96 -0.36
CA HIS A 84 2.82 8.93 -0.46
C HIS A 84 1.61 8.52 0.38
N HIS A 85 0.98 9.49 1.04
CA HIS A 85 -0.19 9.26 1.87
C HIS A 85 -1.22 10.39 1.75
N TRP A 86 -2.48 10.00 1.58
CA TRP A 86 -3.59 10.93 1.59
C TRP A 86 -4.05 11.27 3.02
N SER A 87 -3.84 10.34 3.96
CA SER A 87 -4.20 10.49 5.37
C SER A 87 -2.99 10.91 6.20
N ASN A 88 -3.23 11.81 7.16
CA ASN A 88 -2.26 12.23 8.17
C ASN A 88 -2.31 11.39 9.47
N ASN A 89 -3.00 10.25 9.45
CA ASN A 89 -3.07 9.31 10.58
C ASN A 89 -1.66 8.80 10.93
N TYR A 90 -1.31 8.79 12.22
CA TYR A 90 0.00 8.38 12.71
C TYR A 90 0.36 6.94 12.34
N LEU A 91 -0.63 6.04 12.26
CA LEU A 91 -0.46 4.65 11.80
C LEU A 91 -0.02 4.53 10.31
N LYS A 92 0.11 5.65 9.60
CA LYS A 92 0.76 5.67 8.27
C LYS A 92 2.29 5.55 8.31
N GLY A 93 2.86 5.38 9.52
CA GLY A 93 4.28 5.06 9.69
C GLY A 93 5.16 6.25 10.02
N PHE A 94 4.59 7.37 10.49
CA PHE A 94 5.35 8.58 10.82
C PHE A 94 6.47 8.37 11.83
N HIS A 95 6.38 7.36 12.72
CA HIS A 95 7.45 6.99 13.63
C HIS A 95 8.71 6.53 12.88
N ILE A 96 8.57 5.66 11.88
CA ILE A 96 9.68 5.20 11.03
C ILE A 96 10.23 6.34 10.18
N TYR A 97 9.35 7.17 9.60
CA TYR A 97 9.81 8.30 8.78
C TYR A 97 10.59 9.33 9.60
N ASN A 98 10.24 9.54 10.89
CA ASN A 98 11.02 10.38 11.81
C ASN A 98 12.41 9.79 12.13
N GLU A 99 12.51 8.47 12.30
CA GLU A 99 13.79 7.79 12.51
C GLU A 99 14.67 7.87 11.25
N LEU A 100 14.06 7.66 10.08
CA LEU A 100 14.75 7.80 8.79
C LEU A 100 15.24 9.23 8.57
N ASP A 101 14.44 10.25 8.90
CA ASP A 101 14.85 11.67 8.80
C ASP A 101 16.13 11.97 9.58
N LYS A 102 16.20 11.46 10.83
CA LYS A 102 17.41 11.64 11.66
C LYS A 102 18.63 10.93 11.06
N LEU A 103 18.42 9.73 10.53
CA LEU A 103 19.49 8.95 9.92
C LEU A 103 20.04 9.63 8.65
N LEU A 104 19.21 10.31 7.88
CA LEU A 104 19.60 11.03 6.66
C LEU A 104 20.52 12.23 6.95
N GLU A 105 20.64 12.70 8.20
CA GLU A 105 21.62 13.73 8.58
C GLU A 105 23.06 13.24 8.39
N GLU A 106 23.30 11.92 8.52
CA GLU A 106 24.61 11.29 8.43
C GLU A 106 24.79 10.42 7.18
N ARG A 107 23.75 10.31 6.31
CA ARG A 107 23.72 9.45 5.13
C ARG A 107 23.54 10.29 3.86
N ASP A 108 24.53 10.25 3.01
CA ASP A 108 24.52 10.97 1.72
C ASP A 108 24.20 10.08 0.51
N ASP A 109 24.03 8.78 0.73
CA ASP A 109 23.73 7.77 -0.29
C ASP A 109 22.23 7.49 -0.48
N ILE A 110 21.38 8.11 0.34
CA ILE A 110 19.91 7.96 0.32
C ILE A 110 19.25 9.34 0.22
N GLU A 111 18.19 9.41 -0.58
CA GLU A 111 17.24 10.52 -0.59
C GLU A 111 15.84 9.98 -0.27
N PHE A 112 15.06 10.66 0.57
CA PHE A 112 13.68 10.29 0.85
C PHE A 112 12.71 11.42 0.53
N THR A 113 11.69 11.10 -0.27
CA THR A 113 10.60 12.01 -0.65
C THR A 113 9.29 11.53 -0.05
N PHE A 114 8.61 12.40 0.68
CA PHE A 114 7.25 12.18 1.17
C PHE A 114 6.28 13.04 0.37
N ILE A 115 5.24 12.44 -0.22
CA ILE A 115 4.22 13.13 -1.01
C ILE A 115 2.87 13.00 -0.29
N GLY A 116 2.24 14.11 0.08
CA GLY A 116 0.89 14.05 0.64
C GLY A 116 0.67 14.82 1.93
N ASN A 117 -0.37 14.39 2.68
CA ASN A 117 -0.70 14.98 3.96
C ASN A 117 0.10 14.29 5.08
N TYR A 118 0.63 15.08 5.98
CA TYR A 118 1.41 14.59 7.11
C TYR A 118 0.87 15.11 8.44
N ASN A 119 1.18 14.39 9.51
CA ASN A 119 0.82 14.78 10.86
C ASN A 119 1.51 16.10 11.22
N ARG A 120 0.79 17.00 11.92
CA ARG A 120 1.33 18.32 12.31
C ARG A 120 2.57 18.24 13.22
N ASN A 121 2.74 17.11 13.92
CA ASN A 121 3.92 16.86 14.76
C ASN A 121 5.09 16.28 13.96
N TYR A 122 4.91 16.02 12.67
CA TYR A 122 5.95 15.56 11.77
C TYR A 122 6.65 16.76 11.15
N ILE A 123 7.85 17.06 11.62
CA ILE A 123 8.65 18.21 11.19
C ILE A 123 10.02 17.69 10.74
N PRO A 124 10.10 17.04 9.57
CA PRO A 124 11.36 16.51 9.06
C PRO A 124 12.29 17.65 8.62
N LYS A 125 13.61 17.39 8.68
CA LYS A 125 14.66 18.33 8.28
C LYS A 125 15.39 17.87 7.02
N ASN A 126 15.54 16.56 6.85
CA ASN A 126 16.36 15.95 5.81
C ASN A 126 15.51 15.26 4.71
N ILE A 127 14.19 15.19 4.90
CA ILE A 127 13.24 14.60 3.97
C ILE A 127 12.64 15.68 3.07
N LYS A 128 12.57 15.41 1.77
CA LYS A 128 11.85 16.26 0.81
C LYS A 128 10.35 16.06 0.98
N LEU A 129 9.63 17.12 1.37
CA LEU A 129 8.17 17.14 1.45
C LEU A 129 7.55 17.72 0.17
N LEU A 130 6.60 16.99 -0.40
CA LEU A 130 5.78 17.46 -1.52
C LEU A 130 4.30 17.49 -1.12
N PRO A 131 3.51 18.43 -1.66
CA PRO A 131 2.10 18.53 -1.34
C PRO A 131 1.31 17.33 -1.84
N PRO A 132 0.08 17.12 -1.31
CA PRO A 132 -0.82 16.09 -1.82
C PRO A 132 -1.04 16.24 -3.33
N THR A 133 -0.79 15.17 -4.05
CA THR A 133 -0.85 15.12 -5.51
C THR A 133 -1.58 13.85 -5.94
N SER A 134 -2.20 13.83 -7.11
CA SER A 134 -2.99 12.69 -7.59
C SER A 134 -2.84 12.43 -9.09
N GLY A 135 -3.35 11.29 -9.56
CA GLY A 135 -3.41 10.94 -10.97
C GLY A 135 -2.04 10.87 -11.64
N LYS A 136 -1.95 11.39 -12.87
CA LYS A 136 -0.74 11.32 -13.70
C LYS A 136 0.46 12.07 -13.07
N GLU A 137 0.21 13.17 -12.39
CA GLU A 137 1.26 13.94 -11.73
C GLU A 137 1.89 13.14 -10.58
N LEU A 138 1.08 12.51 -9.74
CA LEU A 138 1.55 11.60 -8.70
C LEU A 138 2.36 10.44 -9.30
N GLY A 139 1.84 9.78 -10.34
CA GLY A 139 2.55 8.70 -11.02
C GLY A 139 3.92 9.14 -11.56
N ASN A 140 4.04 10.36 -12.08
CA ASN A 140 5.32 10.91 -12.54
C ASN A 140 6.28 11.13 -11.36
N LEU A 141 5.83 11.72 -10.27
CA LEU A 141 6.65 11.94 -9.06
C LEU A 141 7.13 10.61 -8.44
N ILE A 142 6.28 9.59 -8.40
CA ILE A 142 6.68 8.26 -7.90
C ILE A 142 7.76 7.65 -8.80
N LYS A 143 7.61 7.70 -10.11
CA LYS A 143 8.56 7.13 -11.09
C LYS A 143 9.96 7.75 -11.07
N GLU A 144 10.12 8.96 -10.54
CA GLU A 144 11.43 9.62 -10.36
C GLU A 144 12.30 8.97 -9.26
N ASN A 145 11.71 8.05 -8.49
CA ASN A 145 12.37 7.38 -7.37
C ASN A 145 12.68 5.92 -7.69
N ASP A 146 13.46 5.26 -6.85
CA ASP A 146 13.97 3.91 -7.08
C ASP A 146 13.23 2.85 -6.26
N ILE A 147 12.88 3.17 -5.02
CA ILE A 147 12.25 2.25 -4.06
C ILE A 147 11.05 2.92 -3.44
N TYR A 148 9.98 2.17 -3.27
CA TYR A 148 8.81 2.60 -2.53
C TYR A 148 8.89 2.15 -1.06
N LEU A 149 8.65 3.05 -0.11
CA LEU A 149 8.63 2.76 1.33
C LEU A 149 7.22 2.91 1.88
N THR A 150 6.75 1.94 2.65
CA THR A 150 5.54 2.09 3.46
C THR A 150 5.74 1.51 4.84
N ALA A 151 5.46 2.30 5.87
CA ALA A 151 5.45 1.87 7.27
C ALA A 151 4.02 1.87 7.86
N THR A 152 3.02 1.82 6.98
CA THR A 152 1.59 1.80 7.37
C THR A 152 1.26 0.53 8.13
N GLN A 153 0.49 0.68 9.23
CA GLN A 153 0.01 -0.39 10.08
C GLN A 153 -1.47 -0.71 9.80
N ASN A 154 -1.84 -2.00 9.90
CA ASN A 154 -3.21 -2.49 9.77
C ASN A 154 -3.95 -2.00 8.50
N GLU A 155 -3.26 -1.95 7.36
CA GLU A 155 -3.83 -1.46 6.11
C GLU A 155 -4.66 -2.55 5.40
N PRO A 156 -5.97 -2.36 5.20
CA PRO A 156 -6.83 -3.38 4.58
C PRO A 156 -6.49 -3.70 3.12
N CYS A 157 -6.09 -2.75 2.34
CA CYS A 157 -5.51 -2.83 0.99
C CYS A 157 -5.29 -1.39 0.46
N GLY A 158 -4.23 -0.75 0.90
CA GLY A 158 -3.94 0.64 0.51
C GLY A 158 -3.58 0.75 -0.97
N MET A 159 -4.08 1.79 -1.62
CA MET A 159 -3.70 2.07 -3.01
C MET A 159 -2.23 2.45 -3.14
N HIS A 160 -1.66 3.11 -2.14
CA HIS A 160 -0.33 3.69 -2.18
C HIS A 160 0.79 2.70 -2.53
N HIS A 161 0.79 1.50 -1.95
CA HIS A 161 1.81 0.49 -2.27
C HIS A 161 1.57 -0.17 -3.64
N ILE A 162 0.29 -0.35 -4.05
CA ILE A 162 -0.06 -0.84 -5.38
C ILE A 162 0.39 0.17 -6.46
N GLU A 163 0.19 1.47 -6.21
CA GLU A 163 0.61 2.55 -7.11
C GLU A 163 2.13 2.63 -7.21
N GLY A 164 2.85 2.46 -6.09
CA GLY A 164 4.31 2.37 -6.06
C GLY A 164 4.86 1.21 -6.90
N LEU A 165 4.34 0.00 -6.70
CA LEU A 165 4.69 -1.18 -7.49
C LEU A 165 4.36 -1.01 -8.97
N SER A 166 3.17 -0.45 -9.28
CA SER A 166 2.76 -0.21 -10.67
C SER A 166 3.67 0.79 -11.40
N CYS A 167 4.32 1.68 -10.65
CA CYS A 167 5.36 2.56 -11.18
C CYS A 167 6.74 1.87 -11.35
N GLY A 168 6.83 0.56 -11.06
CA GLY A 168 8.06 -0.21 -11.18
C GLY A 168 9.05 0.06 -10.07
N LEU A 169 8.59 0.21 -8.81
CA LEU A 169 9.45 0.37 -7.66
C LEU A 169 9.33 -0.87 -6.75
N PRO A 170 10.43 -1.57 -6.46
CA PRO A 170 10.47 -2.53 -5.36
C PRO A 170 10.08 -1.88 -4.05
N ILE A 171 9.51 -2.66 -3.12
CA ILE A 171 8.90 -2.10 -1.92
C ILE A 171 9.65 -2.50 -0.64
N LEU A 172 9.83 -1.53 0.26
CA LEU A 172 10.12 -1.74 1.67
C LEU A 172 8.81 -1.56 2.45
N TYR A 173 8.37 -2.59 3.17
CA TYR A 173 7.13 -2.53 3.93
C TYR A 173 7.31 -2.98 5.38
N CYS A 174 6.60 -2.33 6.30
CA CYS A 174 6.73 -2.59 7.72
C CYS A 174 5.91 -3.83 8.14
N GLU A 175 6.47 -4.62 9.05
CA GLU A 175 5.76 -5.70 9.75
C GLU A 175 4.46 -5.16 10.37
N GLY A 176 3.39 -5.95 10.33
CA GLY A 176 2.06 -5.51 10.79
C GLY A 176 1.33 -4.59 9.80
N GLY A 177 1.81 -4.45 8.57
CA GLY A 177 1.20 -3.63 7.53
C GLY A 177 -0.16 -4.11 7.02
N GLY A 178 -0.71 -5.20 7.57
CA GLY A 178 -1.99 -5.75 7.12
C GLY A 178 -1.88 -6.45 5.77
N ALA A 179 -2.75 -6.09 4.82
CA ALA A 179 -2.79 -6.68 3.49
C ALA A 179 -1.61 -6.29 2.58
N ILE A 180 -0.70 -5.42 3.01
CA ILE A 180 0.45 -5.02 2.20
C ILE A 180 1.28 -6.25 1.79
N LYS A 181 1.45 -7.21 2.69
CA LYS A 181 2.20 -8.45 2.45
C LYS A 181 1.61 -9.28 1.31
N GLU A 182 0.28 -9.33 1.14
CA GLU A 182 -0.37 -10.10 0.08
C GLU A 182 0.06 -9.66 -1.33
N VAL A 183 0.46 -8.40 -1.47
CA VAL A 183 0.85 -7.80 -2.74
C VAL A 183 2.37 -7.73 -2.90
N CYS A 184 3.11 -7.67 -1.77
CA CYS A 184 4.52 -7.28 -1.77
C CYS A 184 5.50 -8.43 -1.54
N ASP A 185 5.04 -9.64 -1.21
CA ASP A 185 5.88 -10.73 -0.70
C ASP A 185 7.05 -11.14 -1.62
N ASN A 186 6.88 -11.07 -2.95
CA ASN A 186 7.93 -11.42 -3.92
C ASN A 186 8.58 -10.20 -4.62
N VAL A 187 8.11 -9.01 -4.33
CA VAL A 187 8.50 -7.77 -5.01
C VAL A 187 9.02 -6.72 -4.03
N GLY A 188 9.29 -7.13 -2.79
CA GLY A 188 9.74 -6.25 -1.73
C GLY A 188 10.30 -6.98 -0.53
N GLU A 189 10.66 -6.22 0.51
CA GLU A 189 11.25 -6.72 1.73
C GLU A 189 10.52 -6.17 2.97
N GLU A 190 10.23 -7.06 3.91
CA GLU A 190 9.62 -6.73 5.20
C GLU A 190 10.66 -6.28 6.22
N PHE A 191 10.40 -5.18 6.92
CA PHE A 191 11.23 -4.69 8.02
C PHE A 191 10.38 -4.40 9.27
N ASN A 192 11.00 -4.34 10.45
CA ASN A 192 10.32 -4.05 11.72
C ASN A 192 10.91 -2.86 12.50
N ASN A 193 12.07 -2.35 12.10
CA ASN A 193 12.72 -1.19 12.68
C ASN A 193 13.69 -0.56 11.66
N ILE A 194 14.32 0.56 12.01
CA ILE A 194 15.21 1.29 11.10
C ILE A 194 16.45 0.50 10.71
N GLU A 195 17.01 -0.32 11.60
CA GLU A 195 18.18 -1.16 11.32
C GLU A 195 17.85 -2.23 10.28
N THR A 196 16.75 -2.95 10.48
CA THR A 196 16.28 -3.95 9.52
C THR A 196 15.84 -3.33 8.21
N LEU A 197 15.27 -2.11 8.23
CA LEU A 197 14.96 -1.35 7.01
C LEU A 197 16.22 -1.13 6.17
N LEU A 198 17.32 -0.69 6.79
CA LEU A 198 18.59 -0.46 6.08
C LEU A 198 19.17 -1.77 5.51
N ASN A 199 19.13 -2.86 6.27
CA ASN A 199 19.58 -4.17 5.81
C ASN A 199 18.76 -4.66 4.61
N LYS A 200 17.44 -4.44 4.65
CA LYS A 200 16.52 -4.79 3.56
C LYS A 200 16.67 -3.89 2.34
N LEU A 201 16.98 -2.60 2.57
CA LEU A 201 17.33 -1.67 1.51
C LEU A 201 18.55 -2.16 0.71
N GLU A 202 19.63 -2.57 1.41
CA GLU A 202 20.82 -3.11 0.75
C GLU A 202 20.51 -4.40 -0.02
N LYS A 203 19.66 -5.27 0.53
CA LYS A 203 19.23 -6.48 -0.19
C LYS A 203 18.51 -6.14 -1.50
N ILE A 204 17.61 -5.15 -1.49
CA ILE A 204 16.95 -4.68 -2.71
C ILE A 204 17.97 -4.06 -3.68
N ARG A 205 18.92 -3.25 -3.21
CA ARG A 205 19.96 -2.65 -4.05
C ARG A 205 20.77 -3.70 -4.81
N ILE A 206 21.20 -4.75 -4.12
CA ILE A 206 22.02 -5.83 -4.70
C ILE A 206 21.24 -6.62 -5.75
N ASN A 207 19.95 -6.86 -5.52
CA ASN A 207 19.11 -7.72 -6.36
C ASN A 207 18.04 -6.91 -7.12
N TYR A 208 18.30 -5.65 -7.43
CA TYR A 208 17.32 -4.68 -7.92
C TYR A 208 16.56 -5.16 -9.15
N ASP A 209 17.28 -5.67 -10.15
CA ASP A 209 16.68 -6.17 -11.39
C ASP A 209 15.78 -7.41 -11.15
N GLU A 210 16.10 -8.25 -10.17
CA GLU A 210 15.28 -9.40 -9.79
C GLU A 210 13.93 -8.95 -9.24
N TYR A 211 13.92 -7.98 -8.31
CA TYR A 211 12.68 -7.41 -7.78
C TYR A 211 11.82 -6.77 -8.88
N LEU A 212 12.43 -6.01 -9.80
CA LEU A 212 11.72 -5.41 -10.92
C LEU A 212 11.06 -6.46 -11.82
N ASN A 213 11.77 -7.55 -12.12
CA ASN A 213 11.28 -8.61 -13.00
C ASN A 213 10.14 -9.43 -12.36
N ASN A 214 10.03 -9.44 -11.03
CA ASN A 214 8.97 -10.14 -10.32
C ASN A 214 7.66 -9.36 -10.24
N ILE A 215 7.63 -8.08 -10.63
CA ILE A 215 6.41 -7.26 -10.58
C ILE A 215 5.42 -7.69 -11.66
N ASP A 216 4.27 -8.23 -11.24
CA ASP A 216 3.16 -8.55 -12.14
C ASP A 216 2.23 -7.35 -12.32
N TYR A 217 2.49 -6.57 -13.35
CA TYR A 217 1.69 -5.36 -13.66
C TYR A 217 0.24 -5.67 -14.02
N LYS A 218 -0.04 -6.85 -14.57
CA LYS A 218 -1.41 -7.28 -14.87
C LYS A 218 -2.18 -7.54 -13.57
N TYR A 219 -1.54 -8.20 -12.62
CA TYR A 219 -2.10 -8.45 -11.29
C TYR A 219 -2.43 -7.14 -10.53
N LEU A 220 -1.60 -6.11 -10.71
CA LEU A 220 -1.78 -4.80 -10.07
C LEU A 220 -2.81 -3.90 -10.75
N SER A 221 -3.45 -4.34 -11.86
CA SER A 221 -4.31 -3.49 -12.67
C SER A 221 -5.74 -3.32 -12.12
N CYS A 222 -6.33 -2.15 -12.35
CA CYS A 222 -7.75 -1.94 -12.10
C CYS A 222 -8.65 -2.75 -13.05
N ASP A 223 -8.15 -3.12 -14.24
CA ASP A 223 -8.88 -3.94 -15.20
C ASP A 223 -9.13 -5.34 -14.63
N ARG A 224 -8.08 -6.00 -14.06
CA ARG A 224 -8.24 -7.28 -13.36
C ARG A 224 -9.27 -7.18 -12.24
N CYS A 225 -9.21 -6.11 -11.42
CA CYS A 225 -10.16 -5.89 -10.35
C CYS A 225 -11.59 -5.77 -10.88
N SER A 226 -11.80 -5.05 -11.99
CA SER A 226 -13.09 -4.88 -12.64
C SER A 226 -13.61 -6.20 -13.22
N GLU A 227 -12.76 -6.99 -13.88
CA GLU A 227 -13.11 -8.32 -14.41
C GLU A 227 -13.63 -9.24 -13.31
N GLN A 228 -12.94 -9.31 -12.17
CA GLN A 228 -13.37 -10.13 -11.02
C GLN A 228 -14.72 -9.67 -10.44
N PHE A 229 -14.98 -8.35 -10.38
CA PHE A 229 -16.30 -7.86 -9.99
C PHE A 229 -17.38 -8.26 -11.00
N MET A 230 -17.09 -8.19 -12.30
CA MET A 230 -18.04 -8.61 -13.35
C MET A 230 -18.38 -10.10 -13.29
N GLU A 231 -17.41 -10.96 -12.93
CA GLU A 231 -17.66 -12.40 -12.71
C GLU A 231 -18.68 -12.62 -11.57
N ILE A 232 -18.51 -11.90 -10.44
CA ILE A 232 -19.47 -11.97 -9.32
C ILE A 232 -20.85 -11.48 -9.76
N ILE A 233 -20.95 -10.35 -10.46
CA ILE A 233 -22.21 -9.78 -10.95
C ILE A 233 -22.92 -10.79 -11.84
N ASN A 234 -22.23 -11.36 -12.81
CA ASN A 234 -22.79 -12.35 -13.75
C ASN A 234 -23.24 -13.63 -13.04
N GLY A 235 -22.57 -14.04 -11.97
CA GLY A 235 -22.94 -15.21 -11.17
C GLY A 235 -24.16 -14.98 -10.27
N LEU A 236 -24.60 -13.73 -10.08
CA LEU A 236 -25.76 -13.37 -9.25
C LEU A 236 -27.02 -13.09 -10.06
N ILE A 237 -26.92 -12.92 -11.37
CA ILE A 237 -28.02 -12.69 -12.28
C ILE A 237 -28.58 -14.02 -12.80
#